data_aa87306439eedfc2508d92393d1f1352
#
_entry.id   aa87306439eedfc2508d92393d1f1352
#
_cell.length_a   1.000
_cell.length_b   1.000
_cell.length_c   1.000
_cell.angle_alpha   90.00
_cell.angle_beta   90.00
_cell.angle_gamma   90.00
#
_symmetry.space_group_name_H-M   'P 1'
#
loop_
_entity.id
_entity.type
_entity.pdbx_description
1 polymer ?
#
loop_
_entity_poly.entity_id
_entity_poly.type
_entity_poly.pdbx_seq_one_letter_code
_entity_poly.pdbx_strand_id
1 'polypeptide(L)'
;MKTTVKGLTITFAAIVMMIAAPLVSAQEIGLQMGSFRDLLRQDVRMAFARMKELGIRELEGGFARGMSREEYKKLLKEYDITIVATGAAFERLEQPDSLKKIIANAKDLGAKYVVCYWIPHDGDNFTFEDMKRAVTVFNTAGKTLKENGLTFAYHPHGYEFRPYEGGKGTMFEYMMDNTNPEYVSYQMDVFWIKNPGQDPVALLKKYPDRWKMLHLKDRRIGTPNNPNGRQDKESNVVLGTGDVGIAEVMKTAMELGIKHYFIEDESSRALEQVPQSIAFLRSLKL
;
A
#
# COMPACT_ATOMS: atom_id res chain seq x y z
N MET A 1 -33.96 -49.37 -65.08
CA MET A 1 -33.27 -49.27 -63.78
C MET A 1 -32.95 -47.81 -63.56
N LYS A 2 -33.63 -47.19 -62.56
CA LYS A 2 -33.41 -45.78 -62.22
C LYS A 2 -32.67 -45.79 -60.84
N THR A 3 -31.45 -45.35 -60.84
CA THR A 3 -30.61 -45.27 -59.62
C THR A 3 -30.82 -43.90 -58.98
N THR A 4 -31.37 -43.87 -57.78
CA THR A 4 -31.60 -42.66 -56.99
C THR A 4 -30.40 -42.39 -56.09
N VAL A 5 -29.67 -41.32 -56.32
CA VAL A 5 -28.56 -40.85 -55.44
C VAL A 5 -29.19 -40.00 -54.35
N LYS A 6 -29.07 -40.45 -53.08
CA LYS A 6 -29.43 -39.66 -51.90
C LYS A 6 -28.30 -38.73 -51.54
N GLY A 7 -28.49 -37.43 -51.70
CA GLY A 7 -27.57 -36.39 -51.24
C GLY A 7 -27.57 -36.30 -49.69
N LEU A 8 -26.40 -36.38 -49.08
CA LEU A 8 -26.14 -36.19 -47.66
C LEU A 8 -25.84 -34.72 -47.41
N THR A 9 -26.78 -34.01 -46.78
CA THR A 9 -26.57 -32.59 -46.38
C THR A 9 -25.87 -32.57 -45.02
N ILE A 10 -24.58 -32.16 -44.98
CA ILE A 10 -23.81 -31.96 -43.75
C ILE A 10 -24.04 -30.52 -43.30
N THR A 11 -24.78 -30.35 -42.22
CA THR A 11 -24.94 -29.05 -41.57
C THR A 11 -23.78 -28.78 -40.63
N PHE A 12 -22.91 -27.83 -40.96
CA PHE A 12 -21.86 -27.34 -40.08
C PHE A 12 -22.51 -26.40 -39.04
N ALA A 13 -22.58 -26.84 -37.78
CA ALA A 13 -22.89 -25.98 -36.66
C ALA A 13 -21.62 -25.25 -36.22
N ALA A 14 -21.54 -23.95 -36.50
CA ALA A 14 -20.47 -23.10 -35.99
C ALA A 14 -20.69 -22.86 -34.48
N ILE A 15 -19.86 -23.50 -33.66
CA ILE A 15 -19.79 -23.21 -32.20
C ILE A 15 -19.04 -21.89 -32.06
N VAL A 16 -19.75 -20.82 -31.81
CA VAL A 16 -19.17 -19.54 -31.38
C VAL A 16 -18.77 -19.69 -29.92
N MET A 17 -17.49 -19.96 -29.66
CA MET A 17 -16.92 -19.82 -28.33
C MET A 17 -16.90 -18.34 -27.97
N MET A 18 -17.86 -17.86 -27.21
CA MET A 18 -17.73 -16.60 -26.49
C MET A 18 -16.62 -16.76 -25.45
N ILE A 19 -15.43 -16.25 -25.77
CA ILE A 19 -14.39 -16.03 -24.79
C ILE A 19 -14.91 -14.90 -23.90
N ALA A 20 -15.45 -15.25 -22.73
CA ALA A 20 -15.75 -14.28 -21.69
C ALA A 20 -14.38 -13.66 -21.32
N ALA A 21 -14.17 -12.40 -21.69
CA ALA A 21 -13.06 -11.64 -21.15
C ALA A 21 -13.17 -11.70 -19.61
N PRO A 22 -12.06 -11.97 -18.88
CA PRO A 22 -12.11 -11.94 -17.44
C PRO A 22 -12.60 -10.54 -17.03
N LEU A 23 -13.70 -10.48 -16.28
CA LEU A 23 -14.09 -9.26 -15.58
C LEU A 23 -12.88 -8.88 -14.73
N VAL A 24 -12.17 -7.83 -15.13
CA VAL A 24 -11.16 -7.21 -14.29
C VAL A 24 -11.93 -6.81 -13.02
N SER A 25 -11.71 -7.54 -11.96
CA SER A 25 -12.27 -7.21 -10.64
C SER A 25 -11.92 -5.76 -10.36
N ALA A 26 -12.94 -4.93 -10.14
CA ALA A 26 -12.72 -3.55 -9.75
C ALA A 26 -11.77 -3.56 -8.55
N GLN A 27 -10.60 -2.91 -8.71
CA GLN A 27 -9.56 -2.91 -7.69
C GLN A 27 -10.15 -2.40 -6.39
N GLU A 28 -10.01 -3.14 -5.30
CA GLU A 28 -10.47 -2.68 -4.00
C GLU A 28 -9.58 -1.52 -3.54
N ILE A 29 -10.20 -0.34 -3.42
CA ILE A 29 -9.54 0.87 -2.93
C ILE A 29 -9.65 0.86 -1.42
N GLY A 30 -8.51 0.79 -0.74
CA GLY A 30 -8.40 0.88 0.70
C GLY A 30 -8.13 2.31 1.18
N LEU A 31 -8.08 2.47 2.49
CA LEU A 31 -7.76 3.74 3.17
C LEU A 31 -6.74 3.51 4.28
N GLN A 32 -5.74 4.37 4.33
CA GLN A 32 -4.91 4.51 5.53
C GLN A 32 -5.74 5.29 6.58
N MET A 33 -5.95 4.68 7.76
CA MET A 33 -6.89 5.21 8.78
C MET A 33 -6.56 6.62 9.25
N GLY A 34 -5.30 7.04 9.18
CA GLY A 34 -4.87 8.40 9.51
C GLY A 34 -5.52 9.49 8.66
N SER A 35 -5.98 9.17 7.45
CA SER A 35 -6.70 10.11 6.59
C SER A 35 -8.04 10.56 7.22
N PHE A 36 -8.68 9.68 8.00
CA PHE A 36 -9.93 9.99 8.72
C PHE A 36 -9.71 10.13 10.24
N ARG A 37 -8.49 10.50 10.66
CA ARG A 37 -8.09 10.58 12.08
C ARG A 37 -9.02 11.43 12.95
N ASP A 38 -9.52 12.55 12.42
CA ASP A 38 -10.37 13.45 13.19
C ASP A 38 -11.78 12.88 13.35
N LEU A 39 -12.31 12.27 12.30
CA LEU A 39 -13.58 11.56 12.35
C LEU A 39 -13.51 10.33 13.28
N LEU A 40 -12.42 9.57 13.20
CA LEU A 40 -12.17 8.41 14.07
C LEU A 40 -12.03 8.80 15.56
N ARG A 41 -11.47 9.98 15.84
CA ARG A 41 -11.39 10.52 17.21
C ARG A 41 -12.75 10.95 17.73
N GLN A 42 -13.61 11.47 16.85
CA GLN A 42 -14.94 11.91 17.19
C GLN A 42 -15.88 10.73 17.41
N ASP A 43 -15.99 9.82 16.44
CA ASP A 43 -16.83 8.64 16.51
C ASP A 43 -16.37 7.57 15.50
N VAL A 44 -15.95 6.41 16.00
CA VAL A 44 -15.49 5.30 15.16
C VAL A 44 -16.61 4.75 14.27
N ARG A 45 -17.86 4.69 14.77
CA ARG A 45 -19.00 4.20 13.98
C ARG A 45 -19.32 5.14 12.83
N MET A 46 -19.28 6.44 13.07
CA MET A 46 -19.46 7.46 12.03
C MET A 46 -18.38 7.36 10.95
N ALA A 47 -17.12 7.18 11.37
CA ALA A 47 -16.02 6.98 10.44
C ALA A 47 -16.21 5.73 9.58
N PHE A 48 -16.60 4.59 10.17
CA PHE A 48 -16.82 3.35 9.44
C PHE A 48 -18.05 3.41 8.53
N ALA A 49 -19.12 4.07 8.97
CA ALA A 49 -20.29 4.34 8.11
C ALA A 49 -19.87 5.15 6.87
N ARG A 50 -19.07 6.19 7.07
CA ARG A 50 -18.55 7.01 5.97
C ARG A 50 -17.65 6.21 5.02
N MET A 51 -16.76 5.37 5.54
CA MET A 51 -15.92 4.47 4.73
C MET A 51 -16.79 3.51 3.89
N LYS A 52 -17.81 2.91 4.50
CA LYS A 52 -18.74 2.02 3.82
C LYS A 52 -19.51 2.73 2.69
N GLU A 53 -20.03 3.95 2.93
CA GLU A 53 -20.67 4.78 1.90
C GLU A 53 -19.75 5.05 0.70
N LEU A 54 -18.46 5.24 0.95
CA LEU A 54 -17.45 5.44 -0.07
C LEU A 54 -17.02 4.14 -0.75
N GLY A 55 -17.49 2.98 -0.27
CA GLY A 55 -17.12 1.68 -0.78
C GLY A 55 -15.71 1.22 -0.39
N ILE A 56 -15.15 1.79 0.68
CA ILE A 56 -13.87 1.39 1.25
C ILE A 56 -14.10 0.13 2.10
N ARG A 57 -13.36 -0.94 1.78
CA ARG A 57 -13.43 -2.22 2.50
C ARG A 57 -12.11 -2.67 3.08
N GLU A 58 -10.99 -2.19 2.58
CA GLU A 58 -9.66 -2.46 3.09
C GLU A 58 -9.13 -1.26 3.87
N LEU A 59 -8.58 -1.52 5.05
CA LEU A 59 -7.91 -0.50 5.85
C LEU A 59 -6.49 -0.91 6.18
N GLU A 60 -5.63 0.10 6.25
CA GLU A 60 -4.38 0.04 6.97
C GLU A 60 -4.53 0.81 8.28
N GLY A 61 -4.30 0.11 9.40
CA GLY A 61 -4.46 0.73 10.71
C GLY A 61 -4.39 -0.26 11.86
N GLY A 62 -4.93 0.14 13.00
CA GLY A 62 -4.93 -0.63 14.24
C GLY A 62 -6.24 -0.55 14.97
N PHE A 63 -6.26 -1.05 16.21
CA PHE A 63 -7.42 -0.90 17.08
C PHE A 63 -7.70 0.57 17.40
N ALA A 64 -8.96 0.96 17.38
CA ALA A 64 -9.38 2.29 17.79
C ALA A 64 -9.17 2.48 19.31
N ARG A 65 -8.72 3.68 19.68
CA ARG A 65 -8.57 4.04 21.10
C ARG A 65 -9.95 4.19 21.75
N GLY A 66 -10.06 3.81 23.02
CA GLY A 66 -11.29 3.98 23.80
C GLY A 66 -12.39 2.94 23.52
N MET A 67 -12.08 1.91 22.73
CA MET A 67 -12.98 0.81 22.42
C MET A 67 -12.34 -0.54 22.78
N SER A 68 -13.13 -1.50 23.25
CA SER A 68 -12.62 -2.87 23.46
C SER A 68 -12.33 -3.55 22.12
N ARG A 69 -11.42 -4.54 22.15
CA ARG A 69 -11.07 -5.31 20.93
C ARG A 69 -12.27 -6.03 20.32
N GLU A 70 -13.12 -6.59 21.18
CA GLU A 70 -14.32 -7.30 20.79
C GLU A 70 -15.32 -6.38 20.09
N GLU A 71 -15.56 -5.18 20.65
CA GLU A 71 -16.43 -4.17 20.03
C GLU A 71 -15.87 -3.70 18.69
N TYR A 72 -14.57 -3.44 18.62
CA TYR A 72 -13.93 -3.02 17.38
C TYR A 72 -14.06 -4.09 16.29
N LYS A 73 -13.78 -5.36 16.59
CA LYS A 73 -13.93 -6.49 15.67
C LYS A 73 -15.38 -6.70 15.24
N LYS A 74 -16.34 -6.46 16.15
CA LYS A 74 -17.77 -6.47 15.80
C LYS A 74 -18.10 -5.37 14.80
N LEU A 75 -17.55 -4.17 14.98
CA LEU A 75 -17.75 -3.06 14.04
C LEU A 75 -17.12 -3.36 12.67
N LEU A 76 -15.89 -3.87 12.63
CA LEU A 76 -15.26 -4.27 11.37
C LEU A 76 -16.18 -5.20 10.57
N LYS A 77 -16.77 -6.19 11.23
CA LYS A 77 -17.70 -7.12 10.61
C LYS A 77 -19.03 -6.47 10.19
N GLU A 78 -19.60 -5.58 11.02
CA GLU A 78 -20.84 -4.85 10.75
C GLU A 78 -20.73 -3.96 9.51
N TYR A 79 -19.56 -3.34 9.33
CA TYR A 79 -19.30 -2.43 8.21
C TYR A 79 -18.62 -3.11 7.01
N ASP A 80 -18.36 -4.43 7.07
CA ASP A 80 -17.68 -5.20 6.03
C ASP A 80 -16.28 -4.63 5.71
N ILE A 81 -15.53 -4.36 6.77
CA ILE A 81 -14.18 -3.78 6.71
C ILE A 81 -13.14 -4.81 7.16
N THR A 82 -12.06 -4.92 6.41
CA THR A 82 -10.90 -5.78 6.71
C THR A 82 -9.68 -4.92 7.00
N ILE A 83 -8.97 -5.22 8.09
CA ILE A 83 -7.64 -4.66 8.33
C ILE A 83 -6.62 -5.51 7.57
N VAL A 84 -6.04 -4.95 6.51
CA VAL A 84 -5.04 -5.66 5.67
C VAL A 84 -3.64 -5.52 6.24
N ALA A 85 -3.31 -4.33 6.74
CA ALA A 85 -2.00 -4.00 7.27
C ALA A 85 -2.11 -3.26 8.61
N THR A 86 -1.12 -3.48 9.48
CA THR A 86 -0.99 -2.76 10.75
C THR A 86 0.43 -2.24 10.96
N GLY A 87 0.56 -1.10 11.63
CA GLY A 87 1.85 -0.45 11.86
C GLY A 87 2.64 -1.02 13.01
N ALA A 88 3.96 -0.97 12.90
CA ALA A 88 4.90 -1.27 13.98
C ALA A 88 6.03 -0.24 14.03
N ALA A 89 6.24 0.35 15.20
CA ALA A 89 7.40 1.23 15.41
C ALA A 89 8.71 0.42 15.34
N PHE A 90 9.75 1.03 14.79
CA PHE A 90 11.04 0.41 14.55
C PHE A 90 11.65 -0.19 15.84
N GLU A 91 11.68 0.57 16.92
CA GLU A 91 12.27 0.15 18.20
C GLU A 91 11.56 -1.08 18.81
N ARG A 92 10.28 -1.26 18.46
CA ARG A 92 9.50 -2.43 18.90
C ARG A 92 9.81 -3.68 18.08
N LEU A 93 10.27 -3.52 16.84
CA LEU A 93 10.73 -4.64 15.99
C LEU A 93 12.05 -5.22 16.49
N GLU A 94 12.92 -4.38 17.07
CA GLU A 94 14.21 -4.81 17.65
C GLU A 94 14.06 -5.64 18.93
N GLN A 95 12.94 -5.49 19.65
CA GLN A 95 12.73 -6.09 20.95
C GLN A 95 11.88 -7.37 20.83
N PRO A 96 12.41 -8.56 21.17
CA PRO A 96 11.70 -9.82 20.97
C PRO A 96 10.31 -9.88 21.63
N ASP A 97 10.16 -9.36 22.86
CA ASP A 97 8.87 -9.37 23.56
C ASP A 97 7.88 -8.36 22.97
N SER A 98 8.36 -7.24 22.44
CA SER A 98 7.53 -6.29 21.69
C SER A 98 7.09 -6.87 20.35
N LEU A 99 7.98 -7.58 19.66
CA LEU A 99 7.68 -8.25 18.39
C LEU A 99 6.60 -9.34 18.59
N LYS A 100 6.66 -10.12 19.66
CA LYS A 100 5.58 -11.07 20.02
C LYS A 100 4.22 -10.37 20.18
N LYS A 101 4.19 -9.19 20.82
CA LYS A 101 2.97 -8.39 20.99
C LYS A 101 2.46 -7.84 19.63
N ILE A 102 3.36 -7.42 18.75
CA ILE A 102 3.03 -6.99 17.39
C ILE A 102 2.38 -8.15 16.62
N ILE A 103 2.98 -9.34 16.64
CA ILE A 103 2.46 -10.55 16.01
C ILE A 103 1.06 -10.89 16.53
N ALA A 104 0.89 -10.93 17.84
CA ALA A 104 -0.41 -11.21 18.46
C ALA A 104 -1.47 -10.18 18.05
N ASN A 105 -1.10 -8.89 18.00
CA ASN A 105 -1.98 -7.80 17.61
C ASN A 105 -2.38 -7.90 16.11
N ALA A 106 -1.44 -8.17 15.23
CA ALA A 106 -1.70 -8.34 13.80
C ALA A 106 -2.65 -9.54 13.55
N LYS A 107 -2.41 -10.66 14.21
CA LYS A 107 -3.27 -11.86 14.11
C LYS A 107 -4.68 -11.61 14.66
N ASP A 108 -4.81 -10.88 15.76
CA ASP A 108 -6.12 -10.54 16.35
C ASP A 108 -6.94 -9.59 15.47
N LEU A 109 -6.27 -8.70 14.74
CA LEU A 109 -6.88 -7.85 13.70
C LEU A 109 -7.20 -8.59 12.39
N GLY A 110 -6.65 -9.78 12.18
CA GLY A 110 -6.70 -10.48 10.90
C GLY A 110 -5.79 -9.87 9.81
N ALA A 111 -4.87 -9.00 10.21
CA ALA A 111 -3.94 -8.36 9.28
C ALA A 111 -2.95 -9.35 8.67
N LYS A 112 -2.61 -9.15 7.40
CA LYS A 112 -1.61 -9.94 6.67
C LYS A 112 -0.23 -9.31 6.71
N TYR A 113 -0.18 -7.98 6.83
CA TYR A 113 1.05 -7.20 6.74
C TYR A 113 1.32 -6.44 8.04
N VAL A 114 2.60 -6.37 8.40
CA VAL A 114 3.13 -5.51 9.46
C VAL A 114 4.07 -4.50 8.81
N VAL A 115 3.75 -3.22 8.91
CA VAL A 115 4.46 -2.14 8.22
C VAL A 115 5.24 -1.29 9.20
N CYS A 116 6.53 -1.06 8.90
CA CYS A 116 7.34 -0.06 9.57
C CYS A 116 7.44 1.19 8.69
N TYR A 117 7.05 2.35 9.22
CA TYR A 117 6.98 3.60 8.44
C TYR A 117 8.17 4.54 8.65
N TRP A 118 8.98 4.30 9.67
CA TRP A 118 10.03 5.22 10.04
C TRP A 118 11.23 4.50 10.63
N ILE A 119 12.43 4.86 10.18
CA ILE A 119 13.68 4.45 10.82
C ILE A 119 14.13 5.62 11.70
N PRO A 120 14.32 5.42 13.03
CA PRO A 120 14.75 6.48 13.92
C PRO A 120 16.11 7.05 13.52
N HIS A 121 16.21 8.38 13.50
CA HIS A 121 17.43 9.11 13.25
C HIS A 121 17.36 10.52 13.84
N ASP A 122 18.49 11.21 13.99
CA ASP A 122 18.56 12.51 14.63
C ASP A 122 18.23 13.65 13.65
N GLY A 123 17.09 14.30 13.87
CA GLY A 123 16.60 15.39 13.04
C GLY A 123 16.50 15.01 11.57
N ASP A 124 17.25 15.66 10.70
CA ASP A 124 17.35 15.35 9.26
C ASP A 124 18.59 14.50 8.92
N ASN A 125 19.35 14.08 9.95
CA ASN A 125 20.60 13.35 9.78
C ASN A 125 20.40 11.84 9.78
N PHE A 126 19.77 11.31 8.73
CA PHE A 126 19.74 9.86 8.49
C PHE A 126 21.09 9.39 7.98
N THR A 127 21.77 8.54 8.73
CA THR A 127 23.13 8.09 8.46
C THR A 127 23.17 6.71 7.81
N PHE A 128 24.33 6.35 7.25
CA PHE A 128 24.55 5.00 6.73
C PHE A 128 24.57 3.94 7.85
N GLU A 129 24.95 4.30 9.07
CA GLU A 129 24.84 3.42 10.24
C GLU A 129 23.38 3.13 10.59
N ASP A 130 22.50 4.14 10.54
CA ASP A 130 21.05 3.94 10.74
C ASP A 130 20.50 2.99 9.67
N MET A 131 20.93 3.11 8.42
CA MET A 131 20.56 2.22 7.33
C MET A 131 21.02 0.78 7.58
N LYS A 132 22.27 0.55 7.98
CA LYS A 132 22.80 -0.80 8.29
C LYS A 132 22.06 -1.44 9.45
N ARG A 133 21.77 -0.66 10.49
CA ARG A 133 20.93 -1.10 11.61
C ARG A 133 19.54 -1.51 11.11
N ALA A 134 18.91 -0.69 10.27
CA ALA A 134 17.59 -0.96 9.71
C ALA A 134 17.57 -2.28 8.91
N VAL A 135 18.55 -2.51 8.05
CA VAL A 135 18.68 -3.77 7.29
C VAL A 135 18.75 -4.98 8.23
N THR A 136 19.50 -4.89 9.31
CA THR A 136 19.63 -5.98 10.30
C THR A 136 18.29 -6.24 11.01
N VAL A 137 17.63 -5.18 11.47
CA VAL A 137 16.33 -5.26 12.16
C VAL A 137 15.26 -5.82 11.24
N PHE A 138 15.18 -5.34 10.02
CA PHE A 138 14.17 -5.77 9.05
C PHE A 138 14.33 -7.24 8.64
N ASN A 139 15.56 -7.70 8.40
CA ASN A 139 15.82 -9.10 8.14
C ASN A 139 15.41 -10.00 9.32
N THR A 140 15.77 -9.61 10.55
CA THR A 140 15.47 -10.39 11.76
C THR A 140 13.97 -10.41 12.07
N ALA A 141 13.34 -9.23 12.11
CA ALA A 141 11.91 -9.11 12.38
C ALA A 141 11.05 -9.71 11.26
N GLY A 142 11.45 -9.48 10.00
CA GLY A 142 10.77 -10.02 8.83
C GLY A 142 10.77 -11.55 8.82
N LYS A 143 11.90 -12.19 9.15
CA LYS A 143 11.99 -13.64 9.31
C LYS A 143 11.02 -14.15 10.38
N THR A 144 11.03 -13.53 11.57
CA THR A 144 10.13 -13.90 12.67
C THR A 144 8.66 -13.71 12.32
N LEU A 145 8.31 -12.63 11.61
CA LEU A 145 6.96 -12.38 11.13
C LEU A 145 6.52 -13.45 10.11
N LYS A 146 7.39 -13.80 9.15
CA LYS A 146 7.13 -14.86 8.17
C LYS A 146 6.89 -16.22 8.82
N GLU A 147 7.70 -16.60 9.81
CA GLU A 147 7.52 -17.83 10.60
C GLU A 147 6.17 -17.85 11.35
N ASN A 148 5.57 -16.69 11.57
CA ASN A 148 4.26 -16.54 12.19
C ASN A 148 3.11 -16.31 11.19
N GLY A 149 3.34 -16.47 9.88
CA GLY A 149 2.35 -16.32 8.82
C GLY A 149 2.00 -14.88 8.48
N LEU A 150 2.88 -13.92 8.83
CA LEU A 150 2.75 -12.49 8.53
C LEU A 150 3.84 -12.05 7.54
N THR A 151 3.56 -11.00 6.80
CA THR A 151 4.53 -10.38 5.89
C THR A 151 4.99 -9.04 6.46
N PHE A 152 6.31 -8.87 6.58
CA PHE A 152 6.88 -7.57 6.91
C PHE A 152 6.99 -6.70 5.67
N ALA A 153 6.66 -5.41 5.80
CA ALA A 153 6.91 -4.40 4.78
C ALA A 153 7.54 -3.14 5.40
N TYR A 154 8.49 -2.55 4.70
CA TYR A 154 9.01 -1.23 5.02
C TYR A 154 8.38 -0.19 4.08
N HIS A 155 8.03 0.96 4.63
CA HIS A 155 7.44 2.10 3.92
C HIS A 155 8.45 3.25 3.89
N PRO A 156 9.17 3.46 2.77
CA PRO A 156 10.14 4.53 2.63
C PRO A 156 9.52 5.93 2.69
N HIS A 157 10.23 6.87 3.31
CA HIS A 157 9.81 8.27 3.43
C HIS A 157 10.66 9.26 2.63
N GLY A 158 11.62 8.77 1.81
CA GLY A 158 12.39 9.62 0.89
C GLY A 158 13.81 9.93 1.36
N TYR A 159 14.07 9.93 2.67
CA TYR A 159 15.44 10.16 3.19
C TYR A 159 16.41 9.02 2.83
N GLU A 160 15.94 7.88 2.46
CA GLU A 160 16.70 6.70 2.03
C GLU A 160 17.31 6.89 0.63
N PHE A 161 16.80 7.82 -0.18
CA PHE A 161 17.31 8.06 -1.53
C PHE A 161 18.55 8.96 -1.58
N ARG A 162 19.09 9.30 -0.42
CA ARG A 162 20.38 10.00 -0.34
C ARG A 162 21.55 9.06 -0.63
N PRO A 163 22.62 9.56 -1.28
CA PRO A 163 23.86 8.82 -1.41
C PRO A 163 24.52 8.58 -0.05
N TYR A 164 25.42 7.61 0.05
CA TYR A 164 26.20 7.34 1.25
C TYR A 164 27.69 7.26 0.93
N GLU A 165 28.52 7.63 1.90
CA GLU A 165 29.96 7.68 1.74
C GLU A 165 30.55 6.28 1.50
N GLY A 166 31.46 6.17 0.52
CA GLY A 166 32.14 4.93 0.15
C GLY A 166 31.27 3.95 -0.68
N GLY A 167 29.99 4.27 -0.95
CA GLY A 167 29.08 3.43 -1.73
C GLY A 167 28.82 3.94 -3.14
N LYS A 168 28.22 3.07 -3.96
CA LYS A 168 27.65 3.43 -5.25
C LYS A 168 26.13 3.40 -5.14
N GLY A 169 25.46 4.49 -5.56
CA GLY A 169 24.00 4.60 -5.49
C GLY A 169 23.48 5.21 -4.18
N THR A 170 22.27 4.87 -3.82
CA THR A 170 21.56 5.43 -2.66
C THR A 170 21.49 4.45 -1.49
N MET A 171 21.18 4.95 -0.29
CA MET A 171 20.91 4.07 0.86
C MET A 171 19.71 3.16 0.62
N PHE A 172 18.73 3.60 -0.17
CA PHE A 172 17.60 2.75 -0.57
C PHE A 172 18.05 1.55 -1.41
N GLU A 173 18.95 1.76 -2.37
CA GLU A 173 19.52 0.65 -3.17
C GLU A 173 20.31 -0.29 -2.29
N TYR A 174 21.10 0.24 -1.36
CA TYR A 174 21.79 -0.59 -0.36
C TYR A 174 20.80 -1.44 0.45
N MET A 175 19.68 -0.86 0.89
CA MET A 175 18.63 -1.60 1.62
C MET A 175 18.04 -2.71 0.74
N MET A 176 17.73 -2.42 -0.52
CA MET A 176 17.19 -3.42 -1.46
C MET A 176 18.13 -4.60 -1.66
N ASP A 177 19.46 -4.34 -1.77
CA ASP A 177 20.47 -5.35 -2.03
C ASP A 177 20.80 -6.19 -0.77
N ASN A 178 20.61 -5.63 0.43
CA ASN A 178 21.01 -6.26 1.69
C ASN A 178 19.84 -6.78 2.55
N THR A 179 18.59 -6.58 2.12
CA THR A 179 17.43 -7.21 2.75
C THR A 179 16.98 -8.46 2.00
N ASN A 180 16.76 -9.55 2.73
CA ASN A 180 16.32 -10.81 2.14
C ASN A 180 14.90 -10.70 1.58
N PRO A 181 14.68 -10.91 0.27
CA PRO A 181 13.36 -10.79 -0.36
C PRO A 181 12.31 -11.79 0.14
N GLU A 182 12.74 -12.87 0.79
CA GLU A 182 11.81 -13.81 1.42
C GLU A 182 11.20 -13.27 2.72
N TYR A 183 11.85 -12.33 3.39
CA TYR A 183 11.46 -11.84 4.72
C TYR A 183 11.03 -10.38 4.70
N VAL A 184 11.57 -9.59 3.79
CA VAL A 184 11.39 -8.14 3.72
C VAL A 184 10.75 -7.77 2.39
N SER A 185 9.60 -7.18 2.46
CA SER A 185 8.92 -6.54 1.33
C SER A 185 8.76 -5.03 1.61
N TYR A 186 8.13 -4.33 0.69
CA TYR A 186 7.98 -2.88 0.77
C TYR A 186 6.55 -2.46 0.47
N GLN A 187 6.15 -1.35 1.07
CA GLN A 187 4.98 -0.57 0.73
C GLN A 187 5.45 0.74 0.11
N MET A 188 5.04 1.04 -1.11
CA MET A 188 5.41 2.29 -1.76
C MET A 188 4.41 3.38 -1.44
N ASP A 189 4.82 4.44 -0.74
CA ASP A 189 4.10 5.70 -0.80
C ASP A 189 4.61 6.51 -1.99
N VAL A 190 3.76 6.69 -2.97
CA VAL A 190 4.16 7.32 -4.24
C VAL A 190 4.51 8.80 -4.10
N PHE A 191 3.95 9.49 -3.10
CA PHE A 191 4.32 10.85 -2.73
C PHE A 191 5.74 10.91 -2.15
N TRP A 192 6.05 10.00 -1.21
CA TRP A 192 7.35 9.95 -0.57
C TRP A 192 8.46 9.45 -1.50
N ILE A 193 8.13 8.76 -2.57
CA ILE A 193 9.06 8.48 -3.67
C ILE A 193 9.28 9.73 -4.54
N LYS A 194 8.18 10.44 -4.87
CA LYS A 194 8.26 11.67 -5.67
C LYS A 194 8.97 12.81 -4.93
N ASN A 195 8.80 12.86 -3.61
CA ASN A 195 9.28 13.97 -2.79
C ASN A 195 10.81 14.20 -2.86
N PRO A 196 11.70 13.19 -2.82
CA PRO A 196 13.13 13.34 -3.07
C PRO A 196 13.51 13.48 -4.56
N GLY A 197 12.54 13.45 -5.47
CA GLY A 197 12.77 13.57 -6.91
C GLY A 197 12.89 12.24 -7.65
N GLN A 198 12.47 11.12 -7.03
CA GLN A 198 12.47 9.82 -7.68
C GLN A 198 11.20 9.62 -8.53
N ASP A 199 11.23 8.63 -9.42
CA ASP A 199 10.11 8.22 -10.25
C ASP A 199 9.48 6.94 -9.70
N PRO A 200 8.23 6.98 -9.20
CA PRO A 200 7.55 5.80 -8.67
C PRO A 200 7.40 4.67 -9.71
N VAL A 201 7.11 4.99 -10.96
CA VAL A 201 6.96 4.01 -12.06
C VAL A 201 8.29 3.30 -12.34
N ALA A 202 9.38 4.06 -12.40
CA ALA A 202 10.71 3.50 -12.60
C ALA A 202 11.11 2.55 -11.45
N LEU A 203 10.80 2.93 -10.19
CA LEU A 203 11.09 2.09 -9.03
C LEU A 203 10.21 0.83 -8.96
N LEU A 204 8.94 0.91 -9.33
CA LEU A 204 8.07 -0.26 -9.47
C LEU A 204 8.67 -1.26 -10.44
N LYS A 205 9.08 -0.81 -11.63
CA LYS A 205 9.68 -1.65 -12.68
C LYS A 205 11.06 -2.18 -12.31
N LYS A 206 11.85 -1.42 -11.53
CA LYS A 206 13.20 -1.83 -11.09
C LYS A 206 13.16 -2.96 -10.07
N TYR A 207 12.14 -3.00 -9.20
CA TYR A 207 12.02 -3.98 -8.12
C TYR A 207 10.63 -4.62 -8.09
N PRO A 208 10.17 -5.29 -9.17
CA PRO A 208 8.78 -5.69 -9.36
C PRO A 208 8.25 -6.63 -8.28
N ASP A 209 9.09 -7.49 -7.71
CA ASP A 209 8.68 -8.50 -6.72
C ASP A 209 8.73 -8.01 -5.27
N ARG A 210 9.28 -6.81 -5.03
CA ARG A 210 9.51 -6.30 -3.67
C ARG A 210 8.31 -5.51 -3.13
N TRP A 211 7.50 -4.89 -3.98
CA TRP A 211 6.36 -4.07 -3.60
C TRP A 211 5.10 -4.91 -3.40
N LYS A 212 4.46 -4.79 -2.24
CA LYS A 212 3.24 -5.56 -1.91
C LYS A 212 2.00 -4.69 -1.80
N MET A 213 2.18 -3.42 -1.49
CA MET A 213 1.12 -2.44 -1.25
C MET A 213 1.58 -1.06 -1.72
N LEU A 214 0.63 -0.19 -2.05
CA LEU A 214 0.89 1.22 -2.33
C LEU A 214 0.06 2.12 -1.40
N HIS A 215 0.68 3.21 -0.94
CA HIS A 215 -0.06 4.40 -0.55
C HIS A 215 -0.22 5.30 -1.76
N LEU A 216 -1.46 5.59 -2.10
CA LEU A 216 -1.84 6.53 -3.14
C LEU A 216 -2.02 7.91 -2.49
N LYS A 217 -1.06 8.79 -2.76
CA LYS A 217 -0.96 10.11 -2.18
C LYS A 217 -0.38 11.04 -3.24
N ASP A 218 -1.12 12.08 -3.63
CA ASP A 218 -0.68 12.97 -4.69
C ASP A 218 -0.12 14.28 -4.15
N ARG A 219 0.83 14.85 -4.87
CA ARG A 219 1.61 16.01 -4.46
C ARG A 219 1.25 17.22 -5.32
N ARG A 220 0.94 18.34 -4.69
CA ARG A 220 0.64 19.60 -5.38
C ARG A 220 1.77 19.96 -6.36
N ILE A 221 1.38 20.32 -7.58
CA ILE A 221 2.30 20.79 -8.61
C ILE A 221 3.10 21.98 -8.09
N GLY A 222 4.42 21.96 -8.31
CA GLY A 222 5.34 23.01 -7.86
C GLY A 222 5.82 22.87 -6.42
N THR A 223 5.43 21.82 -5.68
CA THR A 223 6.01 21.52 -4.36
C THR A 223 7.50 21.20 -4.52
N PRO A 224 8.40 21.91 -3.79
CA PRO A 224 9.84 21.64 -3.88
C PRO A 224 10.20 20.22 -3.44
N ASN A 225 11.18 19.62 -4.12
CA ASN A 225 11.70 18.33 -3.70
C ASN A 225 12.43 18.45 -2.35
N ASN A 226 12.25 17.43 -1.50
CA ASN A 226 12.86 17.38 -0.19
C ASN A 226 13.27 15.94 0.18
N PRO A 227 14.57 15.63 0.29
CA PRO A 227 15.04 14.28 0.60
C PRO A 227 15.24 14.01 2.11
N ASN A 228 14.53 14.73 2.98
CA ASN A 228 14.65 14.54 4.43
C ASN A 228 13.46 13.82 5.07
N GLY A 229 12.51 13.31 4.26
CA GLY A 229 11.32 12.62 4.75
C GLY A 229 10.25 13.54 5.36
N ARG A 230 10.31 14.84 5.06
CA ARG A 230 9.37 15.85 5.57
C ARG A 230 8.77 16.65 4.42
N GLN A 231 7.52 16.99 4.55
CA GLN A 231 6.83 17.89 3.63
C GLN A 231 5.61 18.51 4.35
N ASP A 232 5.17 19.66 3.86
CA ASP A 232 3.92 20.25 4.30
C ASP A 232 2.75 19.33 3.93
N LYS A 233 1.97 18.91 4.92
CA LYS A 233 0.80 18.05 4.74
C LYS A 233 -0.26 18.68 3.84
N GLU A 234 -0.32 20.01 3.81
CA GLU A 234 -1.23 20.75 2.95
C GLU A 234 -0.82 20.69 1.46
N SER A 235 0.36 20.09 1.15
CA SER A 235 0.74 19.74 -0.22
C SER A 235 0.05 18.48 -0.74
N ASN A 236 -0.65 17.71 0.12
CA ASN A 236 -1.50 16.61 -0.33
C ASN A 236 -2.72 17.18 -1.09
N VAL A 237 -3.01 16.61 -2.24
CA VAL A 237 -4.11 17.04 -3.12
C VAL A 237 -4.90 15.83 -3.60
N VAL A 238 -6.09 16.09 -4.16
CA VAL A 238 -6.91 15.06 -4.80
C VAL A 238 -6.09 14.26 -5.80
N LEU A 239 -6.15 12.94 -5.75
CA LEU A 239 -5.43 12.05 -6.67
C LEU A 239 -5.73 12.42 -8.12
N GLY A 240 -4.67 12.48 -8.94
CA GLY A 240 -4.74 12.86 -10.34
C GLY A 240 -4.68 14.36 -10.60
N THR A 241 -4.65 15.21 -9.56
CA THR A 241 -4.51 16.66 -9.72
C THR A 241 -3.10 17.16 -9.39
N GLY A 242 -2.23 16.30 -8.94
CA GLY A 242 -0.85 16.61 -8.56
C GLY A 242 0.19 16.22 -9.62
N ASP A 243 1.43 16.08 -9.20
CA ASP A 243 2.59 15.82 -10.06
C ASP A 243 3.20 14.41 -9.90
N VAL A 244 2.54 13.52 -9.16
CA VAL A 244 3.02 12.12 -8.96
C VAL A 244 2.78 11.24 -10.19
N GLY A 245 1.70 11.48 -10.93
CA GLY A 245 1.34 10.67 -12.10
C GLY A 245 0.55 9.40 -11.71
N ILE A 246 -0.43 9.54 -10.82
CA ILE A 246 -1.19 8.45 -10.22
C ILE A 246 -1.75 7.43 -11.23
N ALA A 247 -2.23 7.88 -12.39
CA ALA A 247 -2.81 6.98 -13.40
C ALA A 247 -1.77 5.98 -13.94
N GLU A 248 -0.55 6.43 -14.26
CA GLU A 248 0.52 5.56 -14.77
C GLU A 248 1.09 4.67 -13.65
N VAL A 249 1.16 5.18 -12.43
CA VAL A 249 1.53 4.39 -11.25
C VAL A 249 0.54 3.24 -11.06
N MET A 250 -0.75 3.51 -11.07
CA MET A 250 -1.80 2.50 -10.91
C MET A 250 -1.71 1.43 -12.00
N LYS A 251 -1.62 1.85 -13.26
CA LYS A 251 -1.47 0.94 -14.40
C LYS A 251 -0.28 0.01 -14.20
N THR A 252 0.90 0.58 -13.93
CA THR A 252 2.13 -0.21 -13.72
C THR A 252 2.00 -1.15 -12.53
N ALA A 253 1.45 -0.70 -11.42
CA ALA A 253 1.28 -1.52 -10.23
C ALA A 253 0.32 -2.71 -10.46
N MET A 254 -0.75 -2.49 -11.22
CA MET A 254 -1.68 -3.55 -11.60
C MET A 254 -1.05 -4.57 -12.55
N GLU A 255 -0.28 -4.13 -13.54
CA GLU A 255 0.51 -5.00 -14.43
C GLU A 255 1.49 -5.88 -13.65
N LEU A 256 2.05 -5.37 -12.54
CA LEU A 256 2.94 -6.10 -11.63
C LEU A 256 2.18 -6.98 -10.62
N GLY A 257 0.85 -6.97 -10.62
CA GLY A 257 0.02 -7.81 -9.76
C GLY A 257 -0.08 -7.34 -8.31
N ILE A 258 0.23 -6.09 -8.01
CA ILE A 258 0.01 -5.48 -6.69
C ILE A 258 -1.50 -5.37 -6.47
N LYS A 259 -1.96 -5.74 -5.26
CA LYS A 259 -3.40 -5.87 -4.99
C LYS A 259 -3.96 -4.87 -3.98
N HIS A 260 -3.11 -4.29 -3.13
CA HIS A 260 -3.56 -3.44 -2.02
C HIS A 260 -3.13 -1.99 -2.27
N TYR A 261 -4.11 -1.11 -2.34
CA TYR A 261 -3.95 0.32 -2.63
C TYR A 261 -4.67 1.12 -1.57
N PHE A 262 -3.95 1.88 -0.76
CA PHE A 262 -4.54 2.68 0.31
C PHE A 262 -4.42 4.16 -0.05
N ILE A 263 -5.54 4.86 -0.11
CA ILE A 263 -5.50 6.33 -0.17
C ILE A 263 -4.98 6.83 1.16
N GLU A 264 -3.98 7.71 1.11
CA GLU A 264 -3.52 8.47 2.26
C GLU A 264 -3.58 9.96 1.96
N ASP A 265 -4.28 10.70 2.81
CA ASP A 265 -4.33 12.16 2.79
C ASP A 265 -4.16 12.68 4.21
N GLU A 266 -3.07 13.39 4.45
CA GLU A 266 -2.76 13.94 5.76
C GLU A 266 -3.18 15.42 5.91
N SER A 267 -3.69 16.04 4.84
CA SER A 267 -4.11 17.43 4.87
C SER A 267 -5.32 17.66 5.78
N SER A 268 -5.58 18.92 6.09
CA SER A 268 -6.81 19.34 6.77
C SER A 268 -8.08 19.08 5.94
N ARG A 269 -7.93 18.83 4.63
CA ARG A 269 -9.01 18.63 3.67
C ARG A 269 -9.31 17.15 3.37
N ALA A 270 -8.71 16.21 4.10
CA ALA A 270 -8.80 14.77 3.79
C ALA A 270 -10.25 14.27 3.63
N LEU A 271 -11.19 14.73 4.48
CA LEU A 271 -12.61 14.33 4.40
C LEU A 271 -13.28 14.78 3.10
N GLU A 272 -12.80 15.86 2.48
CA GLU A 272 -13.30 16.39 1.21
C GLU A 272 -12.55 15.79 0.02
N GLN A 273 -11.24 15.58 0.14
CA GLN A 273 -10.37 15.11 -0.94
C GLN A 273 -10.48 13.60 -1.19
N VAL A 274 -10.63 12.78 -0.13
CA VAL A 274 -10.72 11.32 -0.27
C VAL A 274 -11.90 10.87 -1.16
N PRO A 275 -13.13 11.39 -1.03
CA PRO A 275 -14.21 11.06 -1.94
C PRO A 275 -13.90 11.41 -3.41
N GLN A 276 -13.27 12.55 -3.65
CA GLN A 276 -12.88 12.98 -5.00
C GLN A 276 -11.77 12.08 -5.57
N SER A 277 -10.81 11.70 -4.73
CA SER A 277 -9.74 10.76 -5.09
C SER A 277 -10.29 9.37 -5.46
N ILE A 278 -11.30 8.88 -4.73
CA ILE A 278 -12.00 7.63 -5.06
C ILE A 278 -12.71 7.76 -6.42
N ALA A 279 -13.40 8.88 -6.66
CA ALA A 279 -14.07 9.14 -7.94
C ALA A 279 -13.07 9.15 -9.11
N PHE A 280 -11.91 9.80 -8.92
CA PHE A 280 -10.83 9.76 -9.90
C PHE A 280 -10.34 8.34 -10.17
N LEU A 281 -10.00 7.56 -9.14
CA LEU A 281 -9.52 6.18 -9.31
C LEU A 281 -10.55 5.29 -10.04
N ARG A 282 -11.83 5.44 -9.73
CA ARG A 282 -12.91 4.71 -10.43
C ARG A 282 -13.11 5.14 -11.87
N SER A 283 -12.68 6.34 -12.24
CA SER A 283 -12.75 6.86 -13.63
C SER A 283 -11.63 6.33 -14.51
N LEU A 284 -10.56 5.79 -13.91
CA LEU A 284 -9.44 5.24 -14.68
C LEU A 284 -9.88 3.97 -15.43
N LYS A 285 -9.57 3.94 -16.71
CA LYS A 285 -9.76 2.75 -17.58
C LYS A 285 -8.46 1.94 -17.57
N LEU A 286 -8.27 1.15 -16.52
CA LEU A 286 -7.08 0.34 -16.30
C LEU A 286 -7.29 -1.12 -16.68
#